data_a358a98ca452e8ea111bb3915fd8e142
#
_entry.id   a358a98ca452e8ea111bb3915fd8e142
#
_cell.length_a   1.000
_cell.length_b   1.000
_cell.length_c   1.000
_cell.angle_alpha   90.00
_cell.angle_beta   90.00
_cell.angle_gamma   90.00
#
_symmetry.space_group_name_H-M   'P 1'
#
loop_
_entity.id
_entity.type
_entity.pdbx_description
1 polymer ?
#
loop_
_entity_poly.entity_id
_entity_poly.type
_entity_poly.pdbx_seq_one_letter_code
_entity_poly.pdbx_strand_id
1 'polypeptide(L)'
;MGYIILFLSIVVAGQNPSPATSPLSLPADTLPKPVVVSSVLDPEVKAWSPLGTIPSETDNARRNLFESDHAFDGFTGPFSNAVQAKDPRSLTEARLVFLENWSAPGTPVVGAGDAQLYALQLRLALTDRLQVFADKDGIVRLSPQGGSSVTGLANLAAGVKYAFIRDVENQFIGSFVLQYEAPTGYANIFQGQGGGLLAAYAVFGKEFWDHYHALVQFGQNASMNVQNSGYFMTSAHLDRRFGRFTPFYEANWFYYNQSGNYLPTLGIEGGGLLNLGAGNIVGLSYVTNCVGFKCDLTKHAELGVGYEFQVSQTRMLFSNMLGAQMILRY
;
A
#
# COMPACT_ATOMS: atom_id res chain seq x y z
N MET A 1 -8.56 -32.61 -1.78
CA MET A 1 -7.36 -32.54 -2.64
C MET A 1 -6.83 -31.11 -2.48
N GLY A 2 -5.78 -30.97 -1.68
CA GLY A 2 -5.24 -29.67 -1.35
C GLY A 2 -4.23 -29.22 -2.39
N TYR A 3 -4.42 -28.04 -2.94
CA TYR A 3 -3.40 -27.32 -3.67
C TYR A 3 -2.78 -26.27 -2.74
N ILE A 4 -1.55 -26.51 -2.36
CA ILE A 4 -0.68 -25.54 -1.68
C ILE A 4 -0.23 -24.55 -2.74
N ILE A 5 -0.67 -23.30 -2.66
CA ILE A 5 -0.15 -22.23 -3.49
C ILE A 5 1.17 -21.75 -2.87
N LEU A 6 2.25 -22.10 -3.54
CA LEU A 6 3.60 -21.64 -3.21
C LEU A 6 3.76 -20.21 -3.74
N PHE A 7 3.84 -19.22 -2.87
CA PHE A 7 4.27 -17.87 -3.27
C PHE A 7 5.77 -17.87 -3.52
N LEU A 8 6.13 -17.64 -4.79
CA LEU A 8 7.50 -17.57 -5.27
C LEU A 8 8.12 -16.26 -4.76
N SER A 9 9.05 -16.36 -3.81
CA SER A 9 9.92 -15.25 -3.44
C SER A 9 10.94 -15.05 -4.56
N ILE A 10 10.79 -13.99 -5.35
CA ILE A 10 11.80 -13.61 -6.36
C ILE A 10 12.96 -12.97 -5.63
N VAL A 11 14.01 -13.75 -5.36
CA VAL A 11 15.31 -13.23 -4.99
C VAL A 11 16.03 -12.88 -6.28
N VAL A 12 16.15 -11.61 -6.60
CA VAL A 12 17.04 -11.14 -7.69
C VAL A 12 18.46 -11.13 -7.16
N ALA A 13 19.17 -12.22 -7.41
CA ALA A 13 20.63 -12.26 -7.25
C ALA A 13 21.27 -11.60 -8.46
N GLY A 14 21.92 -10.45 -8.26
CA GLY A 14 22.74 -9.81 -9.28
C GLY A 14 23.92 -10.71 -9.66
N GLN A 15 23.99 -11.15 -10.91
CA GLN A 15 25.18 -11.79 -11.48
C GLN A 15 25.88 -10.83 -12.43
N ASN A 16 27.18 -10.68 -12.21
CA ASN A 16 28.10 -9.95 -13.09
C ASN A 16 28.17 -10.59 -14.49
N PRO A 17 28.33 -9.83 -15.57
CA PRO A 17 28.49 -10.38 -16.91
C PRO A 17 29.89 -10.96 -17.11
N SER A 18 29.97 -12.20 -17.55
CA SER A 18 31.19 -12.84 -18.07
C SER A 18 31.24 -12.75 -19.60
N PRO A 19 32.42 -12.77 -20.23
CA PRO A 19 32.60 -12.27 -21.60
C PRO A 19 32.15 -13.23 -22.69
N ALA A 20 31.86 -12.62 -23.84
CA ALA A 20 31.35 -13.21 -25.07
C ALA A 20 32.13 -14.42 -25.60
N THR A 21 31.43 -15.47 -25.96
CA THR A 21 31.90 -16.54 -26.87
C THR A 21 31.08 -16.51 -28.17
N SER A 22 31.82 -16.72 -29.27
CA SER A 22 31.42 -16.63 -30.68
C SER A 22 30.23 -17.50 -31.09
N PRO A 23 29.54 -17.16 -32.19
CA PRO A 23 28.32 -17.83 -32.61
C PRO A 23 28.61 -19.18 -33.28
N LEU A 24 27.96 -20.24 -32.81
CA LEU A 24 27.86 -21.51 -33.50
C LEU A 24 26.77 -21.44 -34.59
N SER A 25 27.15 -21.70 -35.82
CA SER A 25 26.26 -21.85 -36.97
C SER A 25 25.47 -23.17 -36.88
N LEU A 26 24.17 -23.09 -36.84
CA LEU A 26 23.27 -24.24 -36.96
C LEU A 26 22.93 -24.48 -38.45
N PRO A 27 22.85 -25.74 -38.89
CA PRO A 27 22.50 -26.06 -40.29
C PRO A 27 20.99 -25.83 -40.56
N ALA A 28 20.74 -25.20 -41.72
CA ALA A 28 19.40 -25.01 -42.27
C ALA A 28 18.89 -26.37 -42.81
N ASP A 29 18.00 -27.05 -42.11
CA ASP A 29 17.02 -28.00 -42.66
C ASP A 29 16.29 -28.70 -41.50
N THR A 30 15.22 -28.09 -41.01
CA THR A 30 14.05 -28.75 -40.39
C THR A 30 13.02 -27.70 -39.98
N LEU A 31 12.35 -27.12 -40.97
CA LEU A 31 11.11 -26.38 -40.69
C LEU A 31 9.92 -27.39 -40.77
N PRO A 32 9.16 -27.55 -39.70
CA PRO A 32 7.90 -28.32 -39.78
C PRO A 32 6.87 -27.55 -40.64
N LYS A 33 6.18 -28.28 -41.51
CA LYS A 33 5.12 -27.74 -42.36
C LYS A 33 4.02 -27.06 -41.53
N PRO A 34 3.44 -25.96 -42.03
CA PRO A 34 2.36 -25.28 -41.31
C PRO A 34 1.13 -26.18 -41.22
N VAL A 35 0.70 -26.44 -39.98
CA VAL A 35 -0.60 -27.05 -39.72
C VAL A 35 -1.66 -25.97 -39.94
N VAL A 36 -2.51 -26.17 -40.96
CA VAL A 36 -3.69 -25.33 -41.15
C VAL A 36 -4.70 -25.69 -40.07
N VAL A 37 -4.76 -24.90 -39.03
CA VAL A 37 -5.86 -24.94 -38.05
C VAL A 37 -7.01 -24.13 -38.64
N SER A 38 -8.08 -24.81 -39.07
CA SER A 38 -9.33 -24.15 -39.45
C SER A 38 -9.89 -23.43 -38.21
N SER A 39 -9.92 -22.10 -38.27
CA SER A 39 -10.53 -21.27 -37.27
C SER A 39 -12.04 -21.43 -37.27
N VAL A 40 -12.57 -22.17 -36.31
CA VAL A 40 -13.95 -21.97 -35.88
C VAL A 40 -13.91 -20.65 -35.04
N LEU A 41 -14.20 -19.57 -35.72
CA LEU A 41 -14.42 -18.29 -35.06
C LEU A 41 -15.78 -18.34 -34.37
N ASP A 42 -15.76 -18.50 -33.07
CA ASP A 42 -16.89 -18.22 -32.20
C ASP A 42 -17.13 -16.70 -32.22
N PRO A 43 -18.31 -16.18 -32.63
CA PRO A 43 -18.51 -14.74 -32.84
C PRO A 43 -18.76 -13.90 -31.59
N GLU A 44 -18.46 -14.39 -30.38
CA GLU A 44 -18.66 -13.63 -29.12
C GLU A 44 -17.38 -13.32 -28.34
N VAL A 45 -16.28 -13.01 -29.00
CA VAL A 45 -15.20 -12.32 -28.31
C VAL A 45 -15.56 -10.85 -28.26
N LYS A 46 -16.23 -10.41 -27.18
CA LYS A 46 -16.39 -8.99 -26.87
C LYS A 46 -15.01 -8.35 -26.85
N ALA A 47 -14.76 -7.44 -27.77
CA ALA A 47 -13.52 -6.69 -27.86
C ALA A 47 -13.25 -5.98 -26.50
N TRP A 48 -12.12 -6.29 -25.88
CA TRP A 48 -11.67 -5.59 -24.69
C TRP A 48 -11.40 -4.11 -25.03
N SER A 49 -12.25 -3.21 -24.51
CA SER A 49 -12.04 -1.78 -24.64
C SER A 49 -11.24 -1.28 -23.42
N PRO A 50 -10.03 -0.76 -23.57
CA PRO A 50 -9.20 -0.29 -22.46
C PRO A 50 -9.73 0.99 -21.78
N LEU A 51 -10.69 1.65 -22.40
CA LEU A 51 -11.49 2.73 -21.81
C LEU A 51 -12.89 2.17 -21.63
N GLY A 52 -13.22 1.74 -20.42
CA GLY A 52 -14.56 1.31 -20.07
C GLY A 52 -15.58 2.27 -20.68
N THR A 53 -16.57 1.73 -21.38
CA THR A 53 -17.71 2.50 -21.87
C THR A 53 -18.19 3.39 -20.74
N ILE A 54 -18.21 4.71 -20.99
CA ILE A 54 -18.90 5.68 -20.10
C ILE A 54 -20.30 5.10 -19.94
N PRO A 55 -20.73 4.72 -18.71
CA PRO A 55 -22.06 4.17 -18.53
C PRO A 55 -23.07 5.19 -19.02
N SER A 56 -23.99 4.77 -19.88
CA SER A 56 -25.14 5.58 -20.24
C SER A 56 -25.90 5.96 -18.97
N GLU A 57 -26.34 7.21 -18.88
CA GLU A 57 -27.01 7.88 -17.75
C GLU A 57 -28.30 7.21 -17.22
N THR A 58 -28.51 5.91 -17.38
CA THR A 58 -29.74 5.22 -17.00
C THR A 58 -29.72 4.57 -15.62
N ASP A 59 -28.60 4.65 -14.86
CA ASP A 59 -28.54 4.14 -13.48
C ASP A 59 -28.60 5.30 -12.45
N ASN A 60 -29.49 6.26 -12.68
CA ASN A 60 -29.84 7.34 -11.75
C ASN A 60 -30.79 6.85 -10.64
N ALA A 61 -30.46 5.78 -9.92
CA ALA A 61 -30.86 5.71 -8.52
C ALA A 61 -30.19 6.93 -7.85
N ARG A 62 -30.95 7.85 -7.27
CA ARG A 62 -30.45 9.08 -6.66
C ARG A 62 -29.50 8.69 -5.53
N ARG A 63 -28.19 8.70 -5.81
CA ARG A 63 -27.14 8.56 -4.82
C ARG A 63 -27.28 9.69 -3.81
N ASN A 64 -27.20 9.36 -2.52
CA ASN A 64 -27.14 10.37 -1.47
C ASN A 64 -25.81 11.13 -1.53
N LEU A 65 -25.78 12.34 -0.98
CA LEU A 65 -24.56 13.13 -0.88
C LEU A 65 -23.55 12.37 0.00
N PHE A 66 -22.34 12.18 -0.52
CA PHE A 66 -21.23 11.48 0.16
C PHE A 66 -21.49 10.00 0.46
N GLU A 67 -22.44 9.37 -0.18
CA GLU A 67 -22.67 7.92 -0.06
C GLU A 67 -21.43 7.14 -0.58
N SER A 68 -21.05 6.08 0.13
CA SER A 68 -19.98 5.18 -0.27
C SER A 68 -20.34 4.39 -1.54
N ASP A 69 -19.34 3.90 -2.29
CA ASP A 69 -19.56 2.92 -3.34
C ASP A 69 -19.82 1.53 -2.73
N HIS A 70 -21.10 1.16 -2.64
CA HIS A 70 -21.55 -0.11 -2.07
C HIS A 70 -21.43 -1.32 -3.01
N ALA A 71 -21.00 -1.11 -4.27
CA ALA A 71 -20.86 -2.22 -5.22
C ALA A 71 -19.73 -3.21 -4.86
N PHE A 72 -18.85 -2.82 -3.95
CA PHE A 72 -17.68 -3.59 -3.51
C PHE A 72 -17.65 -3.80 -1.98
N ASP A 73 -18.80 -3.87 -1.32
CA ASP A 73 -18.91 -4.02 0.15
C ASP A 73 -18.32 -5.34 0.69
N GLY A 74 -18.09 -6.32 -0.18
CA GLY A 74 -17.38 -7.55 0.15
C GLY A 74 -15.93 -7.32 0.56
N PHE A 75 -15.26 -6.34 -0.05
CA PHE A 75 -13.85 -6.05 0.20
C PHE A 75 -13.59 -5.45 1.58
N THR A 76 -12.41 -5.72 2.13
CA THR A 76 -11.88 -4.96 3.25
C THR A 76 -10.60 -4.22 2.83
N GLY A 77 -10.41 -2.99 3.35
CA GLY A 77 -9.23 -2.20 3.02
C GLY A 77 -7.96 -2.70 3.74
N PRO A 78 -6.76 -2.29 3.30
CA PRO A 78 -5.52 -2.67 3.94
C PRO A 78 -5.43 -2.15 5.38
N PHE A 79 -4.66 -2.87 6.21
CA PHE A 79 -4.45 -2.60 7.63
C PHE A 79 -3.07 -2.01 7.90
N SER A 80 -2.00 -2.70 7.48
CA SER A 80 -0.62 -2.26 7.69
C SER A 80 -0.29 -1.03 6.84
N ASN A 81 0.75 -0.29 7.21
CA ASN A 81 1.11 0.96 6.55
C ASN A 81 -0.09 1.92 6.36
N ALA A 82 -0.87 2.12 7.40
CA ALA A 82 -2.15 2.82 7.38
C ALA A 82 -2.09 4.22 6.73
N VAL A 83 -0.90 4.85 6.70
CA VAL A 83 -0.68 6.16 6.04
C VAL A 83 -0.48 6.00 4.53
N GLN A 84 0.16 4.92 4.06
CA GLN A 84 0.55 4.75 2.67
C GLN A 84 -0.30 3.75 1.90
N ALA A 85 -0.79 2.69 2.57
CA ALA A 85 -1.64 1.68 1.93
C ALA A 85 -3.05 2.22 1.70
N LYS A 86 -3.57 2.03 0.50
CA LYS A 86 -4.85 2.59 0.04
C LYS A 86 -5.84 1.51 -0.33
N ASP A 87 -7.09 1.75 0.00
CA ASP A 87 -8.24 1.01 -0.48
C ASP A 87 -8.63 1.53 -1.86
N PRO A 88 -8.87 0.70 -2.89
CA PRO A 88 -9.25 1.18 -4.22
C PRO A 88 -10.67 1.77 -4.27
N ARG A 89 -11.54 1.46 -3.33
CA ARG A 89 -12.96 1.87 -3.33
C ARG A 89 -13.14 3.35 -2.99
N SER A 90 -14.22 3.95 -3.47
CA SER A 90 -14.67 5.29 -3.07
C SER A 90 -15.57 5.19 -1.85
N LEU A 91 -15.05 5.53 -0.66
CA LEU A 91 -15.71 5.32 0.63
C LEU A 91 -15.84 6.64 1.41
N THR A 92 -16.92 6.77 2.17
CA THR A 92 -17.05 7.77 3.22
C THR A 92 -16.88 7.07 4.55
N GLU A 93 -15.75 7.33 5.21
CA GLU A 93 -15.42 6.71 6.48
C GLU A 93 -14.52 7.58 7.35
N ALA A 94 -14.67 7.42 8.66
CA ALA A 94 -13.73 7.90 9.65
C ALA A 94 -13.00 6.69 10.24
N ARG A 95 -11.65 6.74 10.29
CA ARG A 95 -10.83 5.66 10.80
C ARG A 95 -9.96 6.17 11.95
N LEU A 96 -10.18 5.64 13.14
CA LEU A 96 -9.28 5.81 14.27
C LEU A 96 -8.18 4.76 14.17
N VAL A 97 -6.92 5.20 14.24
CA VAL A 97 -5.74 4.33 14.10
C VAL A 97 -4.86 4.48 15.33
N PHE A 98 -4.49 3.36 15.91
CA PHE A 98 -3.43 3.24 16.89
C PHE A 98 -2.35 2.30 16.37
N LEU A 99 -1.10 2.76 16.39
CA LEU A 99 0.08 1.95 16.06
C LEU A 99 1.09 2.03 17.18
N GLU A 100 1.63 0.89 17.59
CA GLU A 100 2.77 0.75 18.49
C GLU A 100 3.92 0.12 17.69
N ASN A 101 5.00 0.86 17.46
CA ASN A 101 6.15 0.44 16.67
C ASN A 101 7.36 0.25 17.57
N TRP A 102 8.04 -0.88 17.46
CA TRP A 102 9.25 -1.19 18.24
C TRP A 102 10.48 -1.27 17.36
N SER A 103 11.56 -0.68 17.88
CA SER A 103 12.90 -0.74 17.27
C SER A 103 13.71 -1.86 17.89
N ALA A 104 14.54 -2.50 17.06
CA ALA A 104 15.49 -3.49 17.56
C ALA A 104 16.61 -2.84 18.41
N PRO A 105 17.21 -3.57 19.37
CA PRO A 105 18.37 -3.08 20.12
C PRO A 105 19.50 -2.63 19.19
N GLY A 106 20.13 -1.49 19.53
CA GLY A 106 21.21 -0.91 18.75
C GLY A 106 20.78 -0.23 17.44
N THR A 107 19.47 0.03 17.26
CA THR A 107 18.97 0.84 16.14
C THR A 107 19.46 2.27 16.31
N PRO A 108 20.09 2.90 15.29
CA PRO A 108 20.44 4.31 15.34
C PRO A 108 19.24 5.19 15.69
N VAL A 109 19.48 6.34 16.33
CA VAL A 109 18.49 7.37 16.69
C VAL A 109 17.65 7.00 17.91
N VAL A 110 17.07 5.80 18.01
CA VAL A 110 16.10 5.44 19.05
C VAL A 110 16.54 4.28 19.96
N GLY A 111 17.60 3.53 19.60
CA GLY A 111 17.99 2.33 20.34
C GLY A 111 16.89 1.26 20.31
N ALA A 112 16.68 0.54 21.41
CA ALA A 112 15.52 -0.33 21.63
C ALA A 112 14.32 0.49 22.14
N GLY A 113 13.93 1.50 21.37
CA GLY A 113 12.82 2.40 21.68
C GLY A 113 11.53 2.04 20.98
N ASP A 114 10.52 2.86 21.18
CA ASP A 114 9.20 2.73 20.55
C ASP A 114 8.70 4.04 19.96
N ALA A 115 7.74 3.92 19.05
CA ALA A 115 6.96 5.05 18.55
C ALA A 115 5.48 4.68 18.45
N GLN A 116 4.65 5.50 19.09
CA GLN A 116 3.20 5.38 19.06
C GLN A 116 2.61 6.40 18.10
N LEU A 117 1.64 5.98 17.27
CA LEU A 117 0.80 6.87 16.47
C LEU A 117 -0.65 6.76 16.94
N TYR A 118 -1.27 7.90 17.17
CA TYR A 118 -2.69 8.08 17.39
C TYR A 118 -3.22 8.97 16.28
N ALA A 119 -3.99 8.44 15.35
CA ALA A 119 -4.44 9.18 14.17
C ALA A 119 -5.94 9.06 13.95
N LEU A 120 -6.52 10.09 13.35
CA LEU A 120 -7.85 10.10 12.76
C LEU A 120 -7.70 10.30 11.26
N GLN A 121 -8.11 9.31 10.48
CA GLN A 121 -8.15 9.40 9.02
C GLN A 121 -9.58 9.66 8.59
N LEU A 122 -9.75 10.56 7.62
CA LEU A 122 -11.06 10.91 7.07
C LEU A 122 -11.08 10.66 5.57
N ARG A 123 -12.13 10.04 5.10
CA ARG A 123 -12.36 9.76 3.68
C ARG A 123 -13.77 10.19 3.31
N LEU A 124 -13.91 10.83 2.16
CA LEU A 124 -15.17 11.37 1.67
C LEU A 124 -15.36 11.02 0.20
N ALA A 125 -16.32 10.17 -0.09
CA ALA A 125 -16.73 9.81 -1.43
C ALA A 125 -17.52 10.97 -2.06
N LEU A 126 -16.97 11.59 -3.09
CA LEU A 126 -17.67 12.62 -3.86
C LEU A 126 -18.56 11.99 -4.93
N THR A 127 -18.10 10.88 -5.52
CA THR A 127 -18.84 10.02 -6.45
C THR A 127 -18.46 8.57 -6.21
N ASP A 128 -19.08 7.61 -6.90
CA ASP A 128 -18.68 6.19 -6.85
C ASP A 128 -17.22 5.95 -7.28
N ARG A 129 -16.64 6.94 -7.99
CA ARG A 129 -15.28 6.85 -8.51
C ARG A 129 -14.32 7.85 -7.89
N LEU A 130 -14.79 8.98 -7.39
CA LEU A 130 -13.95 10.08 -6.90
C LEU A 130 -14.07 10.21 -5.39
N GLN A 131 -12.94 10.18 -4.71
CA GLN A 131 -12.82 10.35 -3.26
C GLN A 131 -11.74 11.36 -2.93
N VAL A 132 -11.96 12.17 -1.90
CA VAL A 132 -10.92 12.95 -1.21
C VAL A 132 -10.65 12.33 0.16
N PHE A 133 -9.42 12.48 0.66
CA PHE A 133 -9.05 11.87 1.94
C PHE A 133 -7.96 12.66 2.67
N ALA A 134 -7.88 12.44 4.01
CA ALA A 134 -6.82 12.89 4.89
C ALA A 134 -6.37 11.68 5.74
N ASP A 135 -5.07 11.32 5.69
CA ASP A 135 -4.59 10.02 6.16
C ASP A 135 -3.48 10.04 7.22
N LYS A 136 -2.85 11.18 7.51
CA LYS A 136 -1.74 11.26 8.49
C LYS A 136 -1.99 12.28 9.60
N ASP A 137 -3.24 12.50 9.93
CA ASP A 137 -3.65 13.52 10.89
C ASP A 137 -3.62 12.93 12.30
N GLY A 138 -2.55 13.18 13.04
CA GLY A 138 -2.42 12.54 14.34
C GLY A 138 -1.29 13.07 15.21
N ILE A 139 -1.04 12.33 16.29
CA ILE A 139 -0.01 12.60 17.29
C ILE A 139 0.94 11.40 17.29
N VAL A 140 2.24 11.68 17.21
CA VAL A 140 3.30 10.70 17.40
C VAL A 140 3.97 10.93 18.76
N ARG A 141 4.12 9.86 19.54
CA ARG A 141 4.98 9.80 20.70
C ARG A 141 6.18 8.93 20.39
N LEU A 142 7.36 9.48 20.48
CA LEU A 142 8.64 8.79 20.28
C LEU A 142 9.36 8.63 21.62
N SER A 143 9.70 7.38 21.96
CA SER A 143 10.35 7.01 23.23
C SER A 143 11.70 6.33 22.94
N PRO A 144 12.80 7.08 22.79
CA PRO A 144 14.11 6.49 22.56
C PRO A 144 14.63 5.80 23.82
N GLN A 145 15.40 4.73 23.64
CA GLN A 145 16.04 4.01 24.75
C GLN A 145 16.98 4.94 25.55
N GLY A 146 16.75 5.03 26.85
CA GLY A 146 17.59 5.86 27.75
C GLY A 146 17.39 7.36 27.61
N GLY A 147 16.46 7.81 26.78
CA GLY A 147 16.08 9.20 26.61
C GLY A 147 14.68 9.54 27.15
N SER A 148 14.34 10.82 27.17
CA SER A 148 12.99 11.26 27.47
C SER A 148 12.07 11.06 26.27
N SER A 149 10.83 10.62 26.52
CA SER A 149 9.80 10.55 25.45
C SER A 149 9.44 11.95 24.96
N VAL A 150 9.24 12.07 23.67
CA VAL A 150 8.84 13.31 23.00
C VAL A 150 7.52 13.07 22.28
N THR A 151 6.60 14.02 22.37
CA THR A 151 5.30 13.95 21.70
C THR A 151 5.11 15.17 20.80
N GLY A 152 4.56 14.95 19.62
CA GLY A 152 4.32 16.03 18.67
C GLY A 152 3.26 15.67 17.63
N LEU A 153 2.83 16.68 16.88
CA LEU A 153 1.92 16.49 15.76
C LEU A 153 2.67 15.82 14.58
N ALA A 154 2.03 14.84 13.95
CA ALA A 154 2.46 14.30 12.68
C ALA A 154 2.28 15.32 11.55
N ASN A 155 2.91 15.09 10.39
CA ASN A 155 2.59 15.83 9.19
C ASN A 155 1.14 15.57 8.78
N LEU A 156 0.51 16.56 8.17
CA LEU A 156 -0.80 16.38 7.52
C LEU A 156 -0.60 15.80 6.12
N ALA A 157 -1.37 14.79 5.78
CA ALA A 157 -1.39 14.23 4.43
C ALA A 157 -2.81 14.17 3.89
N ALA A 158 -3.01 14.74 2.71
CA ALA A 158 -4.30 14.74 2.04
C ALA A 158 -4.13 14.37 0.57
N GLY A 159 -5.18 13.84 -0.04
CA GLY A 159 -5.13 13.42 -1.43
C GLY A 159 -6.49 13.20 -2.07
N VAL A 160 -6.40 12.80 -3.33
CA VAL A 160 -7.54 12.43 -4.17
C VAL A 160 -7.31 11.02 -4.71
N LYS A 161 -8.40 10.32 -4.93
CA LYS A 161 -8.41 8.99 -5.54
C LYS A 161 -9.52 8.93 -6.58
N TYR A 162 -9.19 8.32 -7.73
CA TYR A 162 -10.14 8.11 -8.82
C TYR A 162 -10.13 6.67 -9.29
N ALA A 163 -11.29 5.99 -9.21
CA ALA A 163 -11.49 4.63 -9.70
C ALA A 163 -11.69 4.67 -11.24
N PHE A 164 -10.62 4.38 -11.99
CA PHE A 164 -10.64 4.35 -13.45
C PHE A 164 -11.18 3.02 -14.00
N ILE A 165 -11.04 1.93 -13.23
CA ILE A 165 -11.71 0.64 -13.50
C ILE A 165 -12.73 0.40 -12.40
N ARG A 166 -13.98 0.12 -12.79
CA ARG A 166 -15.07 -0.26 -11.88
C ARG A 166 -15.92 -1.32 -12.60
N ASP A 167 -15.54 -2.58 -12.44
CA ASP A 167 -16.22 -3.74 -13.00
C ASP A 167 -16.93 -4.49 -11.88
N VAL A 168 -18.21 -4.15 -11.70
CA VAL A 168 -19.04 -4.70 -10.63
C VAL A 168 -19.39 -6.17 -10.87
N GLU A 169 -19.60 -6.58 -12.13
CA GLU A 169 -19.94 -7.95 -12.46
C GLU A 169 -18.81 -8.93 -12.11
N ASN A 170 -17.58 -8.54 -12.38
CA ASN A 170 -16.40 -9.33 -12.08
C ASN A 170 -15.76 -8.99 -10.74
N GLN A 171 -16.36 -8.08 -9.97
CA GLN A 171 -15.80 -7.60 -8.69
C GLN A 171 -14.32 -7.19 -8.83
N PHE A 172 -14.03 -6.36 -9.85
CA PHE A 172 -12.69 -5.84 -10.13
C PHE A 172 -12.68 -4.32 -10.14
N ILE A 173 -11.82 -3.72 -9.33
CA ILE A 173 -11.68 -2.27 -9.20
C ILE A 173 -10.22 -1.86 -9.33
N GLY A 174 -9.98 -0.74 -10.03
CA GLY A 174 -8.65 -0.14 -10.17
C GLY A 174 -8.73 1.37 -9.96
N SER A 175 -7.86 1.91 -9.10
CA SER A 175 -7.85 3.32 -8.73
C SER A 175 -6.47 3.92 -8.86
N PHE A 176 -6.41 5.18 -9.28
CA PHE A 176 -5.24 6.02 -9.19
C PHE A 176 -5.36 6.96 -7.98
N VAL A 177 -4.27 7.10 -7.23
CA VAL A 177 -4.19 7.92 -6.01
C VAL A 177 -3.09 8.94 -6.15
N LEU A 178 -3.38 10.19 -5.80
CA LEU A 178 -2.41 11.26 -5.65
C LEU A 178 -2.54 11.85 -4.25
N GLN A 179 -1.45 11.85 -3.48
CA GLN A 179 -1.39 12.33 -2.09
C GLN A 179 -0.23 13.28 -1.92
N TYR A 180 -0.43 14.34 -1.16
CA TYR A 180 0.65 15.20 -0.69
C TYR A 180 0.69 15.19 0.85
N GLU A 181 1.87 14.92 1.40
CA GLU A 181 2.18 15.04 2.81
C GLU A 181 2.90 16.37 3.04
N ALA A 182 2.24 17.31 3.70
CA ALA A 182 2.79 18.63 4.01
C ALA A 182 3.67 18.56 5.26
N PRO A 183 4.80 19.29 5.33
CA PRO A 183 5.71 19.30 6.46
C PRO A 183 5.19 20.19 7.59
N THR A 184 4.06 19.85 8.19
CA THR A 184 3.34 20.61 9.22
C THR A 184 3.56 20.09 10.63
N GLY A 185 4.21 18.95 10.78
CA GLY A 185 4.44 18.30 12.06
C GLY A 185 5.61 18.89 12.85
N TYR A 186 5.98 18.24 13.95
CA TYR A 186 7.02 18.69 14.86
C TYR A 186 8.36 18.03 14.53
N ALA A 187 9.42 18.86 14.37
CA ALA A 187 10.76 18.40 14.02
C ALA A 187 11.40 17.45 15.06
N ASN A 188 11.04 17.58 16.35
CA ASN A 188 11.54 16.72 17.42
C ASN A 188 11.07 15.26 17.37
N ILE A 189 10.09 14.96 16.52
CA ILE A 189 9.62 13.61 16.21
C ILE A 189 9.83 13.24 14.72
N PHE A 190 10.81 13.87 14.07
CA PHE A 190 11.15 13.67 12.65
C PHE A 190 9.99 13.94 11.68
N GLN A 191 9.20 14.99 12.01
CA GLN A 191 8.15 15.53 11.15
C GLN A 191 8.47 17.01 10.87
N GLY A 192 7.73 17.66 9.98
CA GLY A 192 7.87 19.09 9.72
C GLY A 192 9.13 19.51 8.96
N GLN A 193 9.95 18.56 8.48
CA GLN A 193 11.12 18.89 7.68
C GLN A 193 10.86 18.81 6.18
N GLY A 194 11.65 19.56 5.45
CA GLY A 194 11.68 19.50 4.01
C GLY A 194 10.52 20.18 3.30
N GLY A 195 10.29 19.81 2.05
CA GLY A 195 9.20 20.28 1.20
C GLY A 195 8.00 19.34 1.15
N GLY A 196 7.98 18.33 2.03
CA GLY A 196 6.95 17.30 2.03
C GLY A 196 7.23 16.15 1.04
N LEU A 197 6.24 15.26 0.91
CA LEU A 197 6.27 14.10 0.03
C LEU A 197 5.08 14.11 -0.91
N LEU A 198 5.32 13.90 -2.20
CA LEU A 198 4.26 13.66 -3.19
C LEU A 198 4.20 12.16 -3.49
N ALA A 199 3.06 11.54 -3.23
CA ALA A 199 2.84 10.13 -3.49
C ALA A 199 1.86 9.94 -4.65
N ALA A 200 2.21 9.03 -5.56
CA ALA A 200 1.34 8.58 -6.65
C ALA A 200 1.30 7.05 -6.67
N TYR A 201 0.08 6.48 -6.58
CA TYR A 201 -0.14 5.04 -6.53
C TYR A 201 -1.17 4.59 -7.56
N ALA A 202 -0.98 3.37 -8.08
CA ALA A 202 -2.03 2.56 -8.67
C ALA A 202 -2.42 1.47 -7.68
N VAL A 203 -3.73 1.28 -7.48
CA VAL A 203 -4.28 0.32 -6.52
C VAL A 203 -5.34 -0.50 -7.23
N PHE A 204 -5.27 -1.81 -7.10
CA PHE A 204 -6.21 -2.74 -7.71
C PHE A 204 -6.80 -3.66 -6.66
N GLY A 205 -8.08 -4.01 -6.84
CA GLY A 205 -8.78 -4.97 -5.99
C GLY A 205 -9.55 -5.96 -6.84
N LYS A 206 -9.50 -7.23 -6.48
CA LYS A 206 -10.23 -8.32 -7.14
C LYS A 206 -10.76 -9.29 -6.12
N GLU A 207 -12.06 -9.60 -6.21
CA GLU A 207 -12.65 -10.78 -5.56
C GLU A 207 -12.46 -11.99 -6.46
N PHE A 208 -12.05 -13.12 -5.88
CA PHE A 208 -11.95 -14.39 -6.55
C PHE A 208 -12.41 -15.49 -5.60
N TRP A 209 -12.99 -16.53 -6.17
CA TRP A 209 -13.76 -17.52 -5.39
C TRP A 209 -14.75 -16.82 -4.44
N ASP A 210 -15.53 -17.52 -3.71
CA ASP A 210 -16.49 -16.89 -2.80
C ASP A 210 -15.78 -16.23 -1.62
N HIS A 211 -15.85 -14.89 -1.55
CA HIS A 211 -15.39 -14.07 -0.42
C HIS A 211 -13.88 -14.02 -0.16
N TYR A 212 -13.03 -14.37 -1.15
CA TYR A 212 -11.60 -14.09 -1.11
C TYR A 212 -11.30 -12.81 -1.87
N HIS A 213 -10.55 -11.91 -1.28
CA HIS A 213 -10.16 -10.66 -1.92
C HIS A 213 -8.64 -10.51 -1.95
N ALA A 214 -8.13 -9.96 -3.04
CA ALA A 214 -6.76 -9.48 -3.13
C ALA A 214 -6.77 -8.00 -3.48
N LEU A 215 -5.96 -7.22 -2.75
CA LEU A 215 -5.63 -5.86 -3.13
C LEU A 215 -4.14 -5.78 -3.42
N VAL A 216 -3.76 -5.03 -4.44
CA VAL A 216 -2.36 -4.77 -4.79
C VAL A 216 -2.19 -3.29 -5.05
N GLN A 217 -1.18 -2.70 -4.44
CA GLN A 217 -0.80 -1.31 -4.63
C GLN A 217 0.67 -1.24 -5.06
N PHE A 218 0.98 -0.31 -5.94
CA PHE A 218 2.36 0.08 -6.22
C PHE A 218 2.43 1.55 -6.60
N GLY A 219 3.54 2.18 -6.30
CA GLY A 219 3.77 3.57 -6.64
C GLY A 219 4.96 4.19 -5.94
N GLN A 220 5.13 5.47 -6.16
CA GLN A 220 6.28 6.26 -5.73
C GLN A 220 5.88 7.29 -4.69
N ASN A 221 6.66 7.40 -3.62
CA ASN A 221 6.74 8.55 -2.73
C ASN A 221 7.97 9.36 -3.10
N ALA A 222 7.76 10.50 -3.74
CA ALA A 222 8.82 11.40 -4.16
C ALA A 222 9.00 12.52 -3.13
N SER A 223 10.23 12.76 -2.70
CA SER A 223 10.55 13.95 -1.91
C SER A 223 10.47 15.20 -2.77
N MET A 224 9.80 16.24 -2.26
CA MET A 224 9.66 17.52 -2.94
C MET A 224 10.90 18.42 -2.80
N ASN A 225 11.89 17.98 -2.02
CA ASN A 225 13.19 18.66 -1.88
C ASN A 225 14.28 17.67 -1.49
N VAL A 226 15.48 18.18 -1.20
CA VAL A 226 16.67 17.38 -0.87
C VAL A 226 16.70 16.88 0.59
N GLN A 227 15.80 17.32 1.46
CA GLN A 227 15.87 16.96 2.90
C GLN A 227 15.28 15.59 3.18
N ASN A 228 14.16 15.23 2.53
CA ASN A 228 13.49 13.96 2.73
C ASN A 228 14.01 12.90 1.76
N SER A 229 13.96 11.65 2.16
CA SER A 229 14.18 10.51 1.27
C SER A 229 12.91 10.11 0.52
N GLY A 230 13.07 9.55 -0.69
CA GLY A 230 11.96 9.04 -1.50
C GLY A 230 12.10 7.54 -1.74
N TYR A 231 10.97 6.87 -1.96
CA TYR A 231 10.92 5.42 -2.12
C TYR A 231 9.78 4.95 -3.03
N PHE A 232 10.02 3.86 -3.71
CA PHE A 232 8.98 3.07 -4.36
C PHE A 232 8.41 2.07 -3.35
N MET A 233 7.09 1.87 -3.39
CA MET A 233 6.40 0.95 -2.50
C MET A 233 5.47 0.03 -3.29
N THR A 234 5.42 -1.25 -2.89
CA THR A 234 4.40 -2.20 -3.29
C THR A 234 3.80 -2.83 -2.05
N SER A 235 2.48 -2.93 -2.02
CA SER A 235 1.73 -3.64 -0.98
C SER A 235 0.80 -4.67 -1.61
N ALA A 236 0.68 -5.82 -0.98
CA ALA A 236 -0.33 -6.83 -1.29
C ALA A 236 -1.13 -7.14 -0.03
N HIS A 237 -2.44 -7.23 -0.16
CA HIS A 237 -3.37 -7.62 0.89
C HIS A 237 -4.21 -8.78 0.39
N LEU A 238 -4.35 -9.80 1.22
CA LEU A 238 -5.20 -10.96 0.96
C LEU A 238 -6.10 -11.16 2.16
N ASP A 239 -7.39 -11.32 1.94
CA ASP A 239 -8.34 -11.61 2.98
C ASP A 239 -9.37 -12.67 2.56
N ARG A 240 -10.07 -13.18 3.57
CA ARG A 240 -11.28 -13.99 3.36
C ARG A 240 -12.32 -13.64 4.41
N ARG A 241 -13.53 -13.34 3.97
CA ARG A 241 -14.63 -13.01 4.85
C ARG A 241 -15.36 -14.26 5.36
N PHE A 242 -15.51 -14.39 6.68
CA PHE A 242 -16.27 -15.41 7.38
C PHE A 242 -17.38 -14.75 8.22
N GLY A 243 -18.49 -14.42 7.59
CA GLY A 243 -19.53 -13.63 8.22
C GLY A 243 -19.05 -12.27 8.67
N ARG A 244 -18.95 -12.05 9.99
CA ARG A 244 -18.43 -10.78 10.57
C ARG A 244 -16.92 -10.75 10.75
N PHE A 245 -16.24 -11.85 10.55
CA PHE A 245 -14.82 -12.01 10.82
C PHE A 245 -14.02 -12.14 9.52
N THR A 246 -13.01 -11.32 9.37
CA THR A 246 -12.17 -11.27 8.16
C THR A 246 -10.69 -11.34 8.55
N PRO A 247 -10.09 -12.53 8.64
CA PRO A 247 -8.65 -12.67 8.74
C PRO A 247 -7.98 -12.16 7.47
N PHE A 248 -6.80 -11.55 7.63
CA PHE A 248 -6.02 -11.03 6.51
C PHE A 248 -4.52 -11.32 6.67
N TYR A 249 -3.86 -11.29 5.54
CA TYR A 249 -2.41 -11.29 5.40
C TYR A 249 -1.98 -10.16 4.47
N GLU A 250 -0.91 -9.45 4.83
CA GLU A 250 -0.33 -8.39 4.01
C GLU A 250 1.18 -8.54 3.87
N ALA A 251 1.70 -8.13 2.73
CA ALA A 251 3.11 -8.02 2.48
C ALA A 251 3.41 -6.65 1.89
N ASN A 252 4.40 -5.95 2.44
CA ASN A 252 4.83 -4.65 1.96
C ASN A 252 6.30 -4.69 1.58
N TRP A 253 6.62 -4.11 0.45
CA TRP A 253 7.98 -3.94 -0.03
C TRP A 253 8.27 -2.47 -0.27
N PHE A 254 9.40 -2.00 0.26
CA PHE A 254 9.91 -0.64 0.10
C PHE A 254 11.27 -0.69 -0.55
N TYR A 255 11.49 0.19 -1.53
CA TYR A 255 12.76 0.38 -2.20
C TYR A 255 13.10 1.87 -2.24
N TYR A 256 14.13 2.28 -1.51
CA TYR A 256 14.57 3.68 -1.46
C TYR A 256 15.41 4.01 -2.69
N ASN A 257 14.95 4.97 -3.47
CA ASN A 257 15.55 5.41 -4.73
C ASN A 257 15.97 6.89 -4.72
N GLN A 258 15.69 7.60 -3.61
CA GLN A 258 16.08 8.99 -3.41
C GLN A 258 16.61 9.18 -1.99
N SER A 259 17.87 9.66 -1.86
CA SER A 259 18.45 10.06 -0.57
C SER A 259 17.88 11.38 -0.08
N GLY A 260 17.78 11.50 1.26
CA GLY A 260 17.63 12.78 1.90
C GLY A 260 18.98 13.35 2.35
N ASN A 261 18.97 14.52 2.94
CA ASN A 261 20.13 15.12 3.61
C ASN A 261 19.82 15.72 4.99
N TYR A 262 18.65 15.39 5.57
CA TYR A 262 18.31 15.81 6.93
C TYR A 262 19.20 15.08 7.96
N LEU A 263 19.39 13.75 7.80
CA LEU A 263 20.37 12.96 8.56
C LEU A 263 21.35 12.28 7.56
N PRO A 264 22.33 13.05 7.00
CA PRO A 264 23.10 12.63 5.83
C PRO A 264 23.99 11.41 6.06
N THR A 265 24.39 11.13 7.29
CA THR A 265 25.24 9.96 7.63
C THR A 265 24.42 8.70 7.95
N LEU A 266 23.11 8.83 8.07
CA LEU A 266 22.24 7.70 8.43
C LEU A 266 21.97 6.79 7.24
N GLY A 267 21.94 5.48 7.49
CA GLY A 267 21.65 4.42 6.50
C GLY A 267 20.39 3.63 6.80
N ILE A 268 19.44 4.20 7.56
CA ILE A 268 18.14 3.58 7.88
C ILE A 268 17.02 4.60 7.73
N GLU A 269 15.80 4.13 7.56
CA GLU A 269 14.58 4.93 7.47
C GLU A 269 13.45 4.38 8.34
N GLY A 270 12.42 5.20 8.57
CA GLY A 270 11.26 4.88 9.41
C GLY A 270 10.04 4.36 8.64
N GLY A 271 10.21 3.93 7.40
CA GLY A 271 9.11 3.45 6.58
C GLY A 271 8.09 4.52 6.22
N GLY A 272 6.82 4.16 6.24
CA GLY A 272 5.72 5.09 5.96
C GLY A 272 5.38 6.03 7.10
N LEU A 273 5.87 5.79 8.32
CA LEU A 273 5.52 6.60 9.50
C LEU A 273 6.44 7.81 9.67
N LEU A 274 7.76 7.60 9.66
CA LEU A 274 8.76 8.64 9.84
C LEU A 274 9.68 8.68 8.61
N ASN A 275 10.01 9.90 8.15
CA ASN A 275 11.01 10.11 7.10
C ASN A 275 12.22 10.79 7.77
N LEU A 276 13.31 10.04 7.92
CA LEU A 276 14.53 10.52 8.58
C LEU A 276 15.42 11.34 7.65
N GLY A 277 15.11 11.36 6.33
CA GLY A 277 15.93 12.02 5.32
C GLY A 277 17.36 11.49 5.31
N ALA A 278 17.51 10.17 5.38
CA ALA A 278 18.80 9.51 5.44
C ALA A 278 19.59 9.67 4.15
N GLY A 279 20.91 9.95 4.25
CA GLY A 279 21.78 10.18 3.11
C GLY A 279 22.25 8.90 2.43
N ASN A 280 22.51 7.85 3.20
CA ASN A 280 23.04 6.57 2.70
C ASN A 280 21.94 5.52 2.55
N ILE A 281 20.86 5.86 1.83
CA ILE A 281 19.65 5.03 1.76
C ILE A 281 19.34 4.49 0.37
N VAL A 282 19.88 5.08 -0.71
CA VAL A 282 19.60 4.64 -2.08
C VAL A 282 20.02 3.19 -2.31
N GLY A 283 19.12 2.38 -2.88
CA GLY A 283 19.31 0.95 -3.05
C GLY A 283 18.87 0.10 -1.85
N LEU A 284 18.56 0.73 -0.70
CA LEU A 284 18.05 0.01 0.45
C LEU A 284 16.64 -0.53 0.15
N SER A 285 16.45 -1.80 0.45
CA SER A 285 15.21 -2.53 0.22
C SER A 285 14.84 -3.32 1.46
N TYR A 286 13.56 -3.29 1.85
CA TYR A 286 13.07 -4.12 2.94
C TYR A 286 11.63 -4.59 2.70
N VAL A 287 11.29 -5.67 3.36
CA VAL A 287 9.97 -6.32 3.29
C VAL A 287 9.43 -6.49 4.69
N THR A 288 8.15 -6.16 4.86
CA THR A 288 7.39 -6.49 6.06
C THR A 288 6.21 -7.38 5.71
N ASN A 289 5.79 -8.20 6.67
CA ASN A 289 4.55 -8.96 6.60
C ASN A 289 3.65 -8.55 7.77
N CYS A 290 2.35 -8.56 7.54
CA CYS A 290 1.36 -8.32 8.57
C CYS A 290 0.32 -9.42 8.56
N VAL A 291 -0.04 -9.89 9.74
CA VAL A 291 -1.16 -10.81 9.96
C VAL A 291 -2.14 -10.19 10.92
N GLY A 292 -3.41 -10.39 10.69
CA GLY A 292 -4.42 -9.82 11.56
C GLY A 292 -5.83 -10.28 11.21
N PHE A 293 -6.76 -9.62 11.82
CA PHE A 293 -8.16 -9.81 11.54
C PHE A 293 -8.96 -8.53 11.72
N LYS A 294 -10.09 -8.47 11.05
CA LYS A 294 -11.12 -7.45 11.21
C LYS A 294 -12.43 -8.09 11.61
N CYS A 295 -13.25 -7.34 12.33
CA CYS A 295 -14.55 -7.78 12.81
C CYS A 295 -15.59 -6.67 12.60
N ASP A 296 -16.63 -6.96 11.83
CA ASP A 296 -17.78 -6.08 11.68
C ASP A 296 -18.61 -6.08 12.98
N LEU A 297 -18.51 -5.03 13.76
CA LEU A 297 -19.31 -4.84 14.98
C LEU A 297 -20.76 -4.56 14.61
N THR A 298 -20.95 -3.71 13.61
CA THR A 298 -22.24 -3.38 12.98
C THR A 298 -22.04 -3.23 11.48
N LYS A 299 -23.09 -2.97 10.71
CA LYS A 299 -22.97 -2.62 9.28
C LYS A 299 -22.19 -1.32 9.02
N HIS A 300 -22.01 -0.48 10.03
CA HIS A 300 -21.34 0.82 9.94
C HIS A 300 -20.04 0.90 10.75
N ALA A 301 -19.70 -0.14 11.53
CA ALA A 301 -18.53 -0.11 12.39
C ALA A 301 -17.73 -1.40 12.28
N GLU A 302 -16.42 -1.28 11.99
CA GLU A 302 -15.46 -2.38 11.89
C GLU A 302 -14.30 -2.13 12.87
N LEU A 303 -13.87 -3.17 13.57
CA LEU A 303 -12.67 -3.18 14.40
C LEU A 303 -11.62 -4.08 13.76
N GLY A 304 -10.40 -3.60 13.62
CA GLY A 304 -9.25 -4.36 13.11
C GLY A 304 -8.11 -4.39 14.11
N VAL A 305 -7.40 -5.53 14.17
CA VAL A 305 -6.15 -5.70 14.93
C VAL A 305 -5.17 -6.48 14.06
N GLY A 306 -3.89 -6.07 14.06
CA GLY A 306 -2.86 -6.74 13.28
C GLY A 306 -1.47 -6.54 13.85
N TYR A 307 -0.61 -7.49 13.54
CA TYR A 307 0.80 -7.47 13.91
C TYR A 307 1.65 -7.53 12.66
N GLU A 308 2.48 -6.50 12.47
CA GLU A 308 3.43 -6.38 11.35
C GLU A 308 4.84 -6.64 11.86
N PHE A 309 5.63 -7.35 11.07
CA PHE A 309 7.02 -7.67 11.39
C PHE A 309 7.87 -7.64 10.12
N GLN A 310 9.12 -7.22 10.30
CA GLN A 310 10.10 -7.21 9.24
C GLN A 310 10.61 -8.62 8.95
N VAL A 311 10.68 -9.01 7.68
CA VAL A 311 11.20 -10.31 7.23
C VAL A 311 12.53 -10.21 6.47
N SER A 312 12.86 -9.03 5.95
CA SER A 312 14.15 -8.78 5.30
C SER A 312 15.27 -8.61 6.35
N GLN A 313 16.51 -8.90 5.95
CA GLN A 313 17.69 -8.71 6.82
C GLN A 313 18.13 -7.25 6.95
N THR A 314 17.63 -6.37 6.09
CA THR A 314 17.93 -4.94 6.10
C THR A 314 17.38 -4.31 7.38
N ARG A 315 18.23 -3.64 8.16
CA ARG A 315 17.76 -2.93 9.36
C ARG A 315 17.00 -1.67 8.98
N MET A 316 15.84 -1.49 9.62
CA MET A 316 15.02 -0.28 9.55
C MET A 316 14.83 0.29 10.95
N LEU A 317 14.24 1.48 11.04
CA LEU A 317 13.98 2.12 12.33
C LEU A 317 13.07 1.25 13.20
N PHE A 318 12.02 0.68 12.62
CA PHE A 318 11.06 -0.21 13.30
C PHE A 318 11.13 -1.61 12.72
N SER A 319 11.17 -2.61 13.60
CA SER A 319 11.20 -4.03 13.24
C SER A 319 9.85 -4.71 13.39
N ASN A 320 9.01 -4.22 14.29
CA ASN A 320 7.70 -4.79 14.60
C ASN A 320 6.70 -3.67 14.87
N MET A 321 5.42 -3.93 14.61
CA MET A 321 4.31 -3.03 14.87
C MET A 321 3.08 -3.83 15.34
N LEU A 322 2.44 -3.39 16.40
CA LEU A 322 1.08 -3.78 16.75
C LEU A 322 0.14 -2.63 16.39
N GLY A 323 -0.93 -2.93 15.67
CA GLY A 323 -1.92 -1.94 15.29
C GLY A 323 -3.33 -2.30 15.74
N ALA A 324 -4.13 -1.27 15.97
CA ALA A 324 -5.58 -1.36 16.13
C ALA A 324 -6.24 -0.26 15.31
N GLN A 325 -7.36 -0.57 14.67
CA GLN A 325 -8.14 0.38 13.88
C GLN A 325 -9.61 0.23 14.20
N MET A 326 -10.32 1.35 14.33
CA MET A 326 -11.77 1.38 14.35
C MET A 326 -12.25 2.21 13.19
N ILE A 327 -13.06 1.62 12.32
CA ILE A 327 -13.57 2.23 11.10
C ILE A 327 -15.07 2.44 11.26
N LEU A 328 -15.52 3.69 11.05
CA LEU A 328 -16.92 4.07 11.00
C LEU A 328 -17.27 4.45 9.57
N ARG A 329 -18.24 3.78 8.95
CA ARG A 329 -18.65 3.94 7.54
C ARG A 329 -20.05 4.53 7.40
N TYR A 330 -20.22 5.32 6.33
CA TYR A 330 -21.48 5.89 5.90
C TYR A 330 -21.88 5.38 4.52
#